data_32e5a9ab1ccfcc65107609139ccf2d1c
#
_entry.id   32e5a9ab1ccfcc65107609139ccf2d1c
#
_cell.length_a   1.000
_cell.length_b   1.000
_cell.length_c   1.000
_cell.angle_alpha   90.00
_cell.angle_beta   90.00
_cell.angle_gamma   90.00
#
_symmetry.space_group_name_H-M   'P 1'
#
loop_
_entity.id
_entity.type
_entity.pdbx_description
1 polymer ?
#
loop_
_entity_poly.entity_id
_entity_poly.type
_entity_poly.pdbx_seq_one_letter_code
_entity_poly.pdbx_strand_id
1 'polypeptide(L)'
;VVDDFRAAGLRIFGPTQYAAQLESSKDFAKAFMAKYGIPTAHYQTFESAAAAHDYVAAKGAPIVIKADGLAAGKGVIVALSEDEAHAAIDDMLLGNKMGNAGARVVIEDCLQDEEASLIAMVDGENVLPMATSQDHKRLLDQDLGPNTGGMGAYSPAPVVTPSVYERAMNEIILPTVRGMQAEGHPFSGFLYAGLMIDSQGAPYTIEFNCRFGDPETQPIMRRLESDLADLLEAGIAGKLDGVEAQWLPQTAVGVVLAAAGYPDTPRKGDIISGLDEADQIGKVFHAGTSADAEGRILTNGGRVLCVVGLGDDVAAAKAKAYQALGKVHFDGMQYRRDIADKAIKA
;
A
#
# COMPACT_ATOMS: atom_id res chain seq x y z
N VAL A 1 13.93 -15.53 2.64
CA VAL A 1 13.98 -15.27 4.10
C VAL A 1 13.02 -16.19 4.85
N VAL A 2 11.68 -16.17 4.56
CA VAL A 2 10.70 -17.00 5.29
C VAL A 2 11.01 -18.49 5.15
N ASP A 3 11.28 -18.96 3.94
CA ASP A 3 11.62 -20.35 3.68
C ASP A 3 12.92 -20.75 4.39
N ASP A 4 13.93 -19.87 4.42
CA ASP A 4 15.21 -20.10 5.12
C ASP A 4 15.01 -20.21 6.64
N PHE A 5 14.18 -19.32 7.21
CA PHE A 5 13.84 -19.37 8.64
C PHE A 5 13.11 -20.67 8.99
N ARG A 6 12.12 -21.06 8.19
CA ARG A 6 11.38 -22.32 8.41
C ARG A 6 12.29 -23.55 8.25
N ALA A 7 13.17 -23.54 7.25
CA ALA A 7 14.15 -24.61 7.05
C ALA A 7 15.13 -24.73 8.24
N ALA A 8 15.44 -23.61 8.91
CA ALA A 8 16.26 -23.57 10.11
C ALA A 8 15.45 -23.87 11.40
N GLY A 9 14.17 -24.21 11.32
CA GLY A 9 13.30 -24.45 12.47
C GLY A 9 12.95 -23.19 13.28
N LEU A 10 13.16 -22.01 12.72
CA LEU A 10 12.87 -20.74 13.37
C LEU A 10 11.44 -20.30 13.12
N ARG A 11 10.83 -19.65 14.10
CA ARG A 11 9.46 -19.11 14.01
C ARG A 11 9.49 -17.81 13.23
N ILE A 12 8.59 -17.67 12.28
CA ILE A 12 8.46 -16.48 11.45
C ILE A 12 7.02 -16.32 10.95
N PHE A 13 6.49 -15.09 10.96
CA PHE A 13 5.23 -14.73 10.34
C PHE A 13 5.49 -14.05 9.00
N GLY A 14 5.09 -14.69 7.92
CA GLY A 14 5.29 -14.19 6.58
C GLY A 14 5.03 -15.26 5.50
N PRO A 15 4.82 -14.86 4.24
CA PRO A 15 4.56 -15.77 3.14
C PRO A 15 5.84 -16.48 2.69
N THR A 16 5.68 -17.69 2.17
CA THR A 16 6.74 -18.39 1.42
C THR A 16 7.08 -17.62 0.15
N GLN A 17 8.23 -17.94 -0.46
CA GLN A 17 8.61 -17.36 -1.76
C GLN A 17 7.54 -17.56 -2.82
N TYR A 18 6.89 -18.74 -2.85
CA TYR A 18 5.80 -19.00 -3.79
C TYR A 18 4.60 -18.07 -3.52
N ALA A 19 4.13 -17.99 -2.29
CA ALA A 19 2.98 -17.15 -1.93
C ALA A 19 3.25 -15.65 -2.14
N ALA A 20 4.50 -15.23 -1.96
CA ALA A 20 4.92 -13.84 -2.19
C ALA A 20 4.86 -13.41 -3.67
N GLN A 21 4.62 -14.33 -4.61
CA GLN A 21 4.38 -13.98 -6.02
C GLN A 21 3.10 -13.17 -6.21
N LEU A 22 2.14 -13.24 -5.28
CA LEU A 22 0.98 -12.36 -5.30
C LEU A 22 1.35 -10.85 -5.32
N GLU A 23 2.51 -10.47 -4.73
CA GLU A 23 3.05 -9.11 -4.81
C GLU A 23 4.15 -9.00 -5.87
N SER A 24 5.06 -9.98 -5.94
CA SER A 24 6.29 -9.86 -6.73
C SER A 24 6.12 -10.09 -8.23
N SER A 25 4.98 -10.67 -8.68
CA SER A 25 4.64 -10.85 -10.09
C SER A 25 3.17 -10.46 -10.33
N LYS A 26 2.96 -9.41 -11.10
CA LYS A 26 1.62 -8.96 -11.47
C LYS A 26 0.94 -9.93 -12.42
N ASP A 27 1.71 -10.57 -13.31
CA ASP A 27 1.23 -11.61 -14.20
C ASP A 27 0.72 -12.82 -13.41
N PHE A 28 1.51 -13.31 -12.42
CA PHE A 28 1.06 -14.38 -11.52
C PHE A 28 -0.22 -13.96 -10.76
N ALA A 29 -0.24 -12.78 -10.15
CA ALA A 29 -1.39 -12.30 -9.39
C ALA A 29 -2.65 -12.22 -10.26
N LYS A 30 -2.54 -11.71 -11.49
CA LYS A 30 -3.67 -11.63 -12.42
C LYS A 30 -4.15 -12.99 -12.87
N ALA A 31 -3.25 -13.90 -13.24
CA ALA A 31 -3.61 -15.27 -13.61
C ALA A 31 -4.28 -16.02 -12.44
N PHE A 32 -3.78 -15.81 -11.21
CA PHE A 32 -4.36 -16.34 -9.99
C PHE A 32 -5.79 -15.78 -9.75
N MET A 33 -5.97 -14.46 -9.84
CA MET A 33 -7.28 -13.83 -9.68
C MET A 33 -8.28 -14.34 -10.71
N ALA A 34 -7.87 -14.47 -11.98
CA ALA A 34 -8.72 -15.02 -13.03
C ALA A 34 -9.11 -16.48 -12.75
N LYS A 35 -8.17 -17.31 -12.30
CA LYS A 35 -8.41 -18.72 -11.97
C LYS A 35 -9.42 -18.91 -10.84
N TYR A 36 -9.35 -18.06 -9.81
CA TYR A 36 -10.21 -18.18 -8.63
C TYR A 36 -11.43 -17.24 -8.64
N GLY A 37 -11.69 -16.55 -9.76
CA GLY A 37 -12.83 -15.67 -9.93
C GLY A 37 -12.80 -14.44 -9.04
N ILE A 38 -11.61 -13.95 -8.67
CA ILE A 38 -11.42 -12.77 -7.82
C ILE A 38 -11.60 -11.52 -8.69
N PRO A 39 -12.48 -10.57 -8.30
CA PRO A 39 -12.74 -9.36 -9.08
C PRO A 39 -11.48 -8.50 -9.25
N THR A 40 -11.15 -8.19 -10.50
CA THR A 40 -10.05 -7.29 -10.88
C THR A 40 -10.31 -6.71 -12.26
N ALA A 41 -9.56 -5.67 -12.66
CA ALA A 41 -9.64 -5.11 -14.01
C ALA A 41 -9.32 -6.17 -15.07
N HIS A 42 -9.98 -6.09 -16.20
CA HIS A 42 -9.60 -6.89 -17.37
C HIS A 42 -8.15 -6.56 -17.76
N TYR A 43 -7.36 -7.56 -18.10
CA TYR A 43 -5.94 -7.41 -18.35
C TYR A 43 -5.44 -8.30 -19.49
N GLN A 44 -4.26 -7.96 -19.99
CA GLN A 44 -3.46 -8.84 -20.84
C GLN A 44 -1.97 -8.60 -20.60
N THR A 45 -1.17 -9.65 -20.69
CA THR A 45 0.28 -9.62 -20.47
C THR A 45 1.03 -9.67 -21.79
N PHE A 46 2.11 -8.88 -21.91
CA PHE A 46 2.91 -8.78 -23.12
C PHE A 46 4.41 -8.82 -22.81
N GLU A 47 5.16 -9.58 -23.63
CA GLU A 47 6.61 -9.58 -23.69
C GLU A 47 7.13 -8.86 -24.94
N SER A 48 6.26 -8.61 -25.92
CA SER A 48 6.56 -7.90 -27.16
C SER A 48 5.98 -6.49 -27.13
N ALA A 49 6.84 -5.48 -27.30
CA ALA A 49 6.40 -4.09 -27.39
C ALA A 49 5.43 -3.87 -28.57
N ALA A 50 5.68 -4.50 -29.73
CA ALA A 50 4.79 -4.39 -30.89
C ALA A 50 3.37 -4.89 -30.56
N ALA A 51 3.25 -6.07 -29.93
CA ALA A 51 1.94 -6.60 -29.54
C ALA A 51 1.25 -5.73 -28.46
N ALA A 52 2.02 -5.17 -27.52
CA ALA A 52 1.49 -4.24 -26.52
C ALA A 52 0.98 -2.95 -27.15
N HIS A 53 1.70 -2.39 -28.12
CA HIS A 53 1.26 -1.21 -28.90
C HIS A 53 -0.02 -1.48 -29.68
N ASP A 54 -0.09 -2.62 -30.39
CA ASP A 54 -1.32 -3.01 -31.12
C ASP A 54 -2.53 -3.13 -30.18
N TYR A 55 -2.32 -3.68 -28.99
CA TYR A 55 -3.38 -3.81 -27.98
C TYR A 55 -3.86 -2.43 -27.49
N VAL A 56 -2.95 -1.51 -27.18
CA VAL A 56 -3.30 -0.13 -26.77
C VAL A 56 -4.04 0.60 -27.87
N ALA A 57 -3.57 0.50 -29.13
CA ALA A 57 -4.23 1.12 -30.26
C ALA A 57 -5.67 0.58 -30.50
N ALA A 58 -5.91 -0.69 -30.15
CA ALA A 58 -7.25 -1.28 -30.25
C ALA A 58 -8.17 -0.93 -29.06
N LYS A 59 -7.60 -0.74 -27.86
CA LYS A 59 -8.35 -0.47 -26.63
C LYS A 59 -8.58 1.02 -26.37
N GLY A 60 -7.61 1.87 -26.72
CA GLY A 60 -7.60 3.30 -26.40
C GLY A 60 -7.15 3.59 -24.96
N ALA A 61 -7.28 4.87 -24.57
CA ALA A 61 -7.00 5.37 -23.22
C ALA A 61 -8.31 5.91 -22.58
N PRO A 62 -8.40 5.98 -21.22
CA PRO A 62 -7.35 5.72 -20.24
C PRO A 62 -7.09 4.22 -20.05
N ILE A 63 -5.82 3.87 -19.80
CA ILE A 63 -5.36 2.49 -19.66
C ILE A 63 -4.18 2.43 -18.66
N VAL A 64 -3.96 1.29 -18.00
CA VAL A 64 -2.89 1.15 -17.01
C VAL A 64 -1.82 0.19 -17.52
N ILE A 65 -0.57 0.66 -17.54
CA ILE A 65 0.60 -0.13 -17.91
C ILE A 65 1.42 -0.43 -16.67
N LYS A 66 1.65 -1.72 -16.38
CA LYS A 66 2.39 -2.15 -15.19
C LYS A 66 3.57 -3.05 -15.59
N ALA A 67 4.77 -2.74 -15.10
CA ALA A 67 5.90 -3.67 -15.16
C ALA A 67 5.62 -4.87 -14.25
N ASP A 68 5.94 -6.10 -14.70
CA ASP A 68 5.56 -7.32 -13.99
C ASP A 68 6.25 -7.49 -12.63
N GLY A 69 7.48 -7.06 -12.47
CA GLY A 69 8.25 -7.25 -11.23
C GLY A 69 8.08 -6.12 -10.20
N LEU A 70 8.86 -6.24 -9.10
CA LEU A 70 8.94 -5.23 -8.05
C LEU A 70 9.64 -3.97 -8.59
N ALA A 71 8.95 -2.85 -8.63
CA ALA A 71 9.44 -1.57 -9.15
C ALA A 71 9.25 -0.39 -8.16
N ALA A 72 9.08 -0.67 -6.87
CA ALA A 72 8.96 0.32 -5.79
C ALA A 72 7.97 1.46 -6.10
N GLY A 73 6.79 1.12 -6.64
CA GLY A 73 5.75 2.09 -7.01
C GLY A 73 5.99 2.85 -8.33
N LYS A 74 7.16 2.68 -8.96
CA LYS A 74 7.52 3.36 -10.23
C LYS A 74 7.15 2.55 -11.48
N GLY A 75 6.75 1.30 -11.32
CA GLY A 75 6.40 0.39 -12.41
C GLY A 75 4.93 0.42 -12.82
N VAL A 76 4.16 1.43 -12.42
CA VAL A 76 2.74 1.57 -12.74
C VAL A 76 2.50 2.96 -13.33
N ILE A 77 2.00 2.99 -14.56
CA ILE A 77 1.64 4.22 -15.28
C ILE A 77 0.13 4.14 -15.60
N VAL A 78 -0.62 5.09 -15.08
CA VAL A 78 -2.00 5.35 -15.50
C VAL A 78 -1.92 6.32 -16.68
N ALA A 79 -2.01 5.79 -17.88
CA ALA A 79 -1.92 6.55 -19.13
C ALA A 79 -3.29 7.14 -19.48
N LEU A 80 -3.37 8.46 -19.53
CA LEU A 80 -4.59 9.18 -19.88
C LEU A 80 -4.74 9.39 -21.41
N SER A 81 -3.66 9.14 -22.16
CA SER A 81 -3.62 9.17 -23.61
C SER A 81 -2.88 7.95 -24.17
N GLU A 82 -3.13 7.63 -25.44
CA GLU A 82 -2.41 6.55 -26.13
C GLU A 82 -0.90 6.85 -26.20
N ASP A 83 -0.49 8.10 -26.42
CA ASP A 83 0.91 8.51 -26.45
C ASP A 83 1.62 8.21 -25.12
N GLU A 84 0.98 8.50 -23.99
CA GLU A 84 1.50 8.15 -22.67
C GLU A 84 1.61 6.63 -22.48
N ALA A 85 0.62 5.86 -22.96
CA ALA A 85 0.65 4.41 -22.89
C ALA A 85 1.78 3.83 -23.73
N HIS A 86 1.97 4.31 -24.95
CA HIS A 86 3.04 3.88 -25.83
C HIS A 86 4.42 4.22 -25.26
N ALA A 87 4.60 5.42 -24.70
CA ALA A 87 5.84 5.80 -24.04
C ALA A 87 6.14 4.90 -22.81
N ALA A 88 5.13 4.56 -22.02
CA ALA A 88 5.27 3.65 -20.88
C ALA A 88 5.68 2.23 -21.32
N ILE A 89 5.12 1.70 -22.40
CA ILE A 89 5.49 0.40 -22.97
C ILE A 89 6.96 0.40 -23.40
N ASP A 90 7.38 1.44 -24.15
CA ASP A 90 8.77 1.55 -24.62
C ASP A 90 9.76 1.69 -23.46
N ASP A 91 9.43 2.50 -22.46
CA ASP A 91 10.27 2.67 -21.27
C ASP A 91 10.44 1.37 -20.47
N MET A 92 9.37 0.56 -20.35
CA MET A 92 9.40 -0.68 -19.60
C MET A 92 10.03 -1.83 -20.38
N LEU A 93 9.58 -2.09 -21.62
CA LEU A 93 10.01 -3.26 -22.41
C LEU A 93 11.31 -3.03 -23.16
N LEU A 94 11.57 -1.81 -23.67
CA LEU A 94 12.74 -1.52 -24.51
C LEU A 94 13.82 -0.72 -23.75
N GLY A 95 13.40 0.16 -22.84
CA GLY A 95 14.30 1.06 -22.12
C GLY A 95 15.13 0.43 -21.01
N ASN A 96 14.87 -0.82 -20.65
CA ASN A 96 15.50 -1.57 -19.55
C ASN A 96 15.60 -0.79 -18.22
N LYS A 97 14.80 0.27 -18.05
CA LYS A 97 14.79 1.11 -16.85
C LYS A 97 14.36 0.37 -15.59
N MET A 98 13.60 -0.72 -15.75
CA MET A 98 13.10 -1.56 -14.67
C MET A 98 13.88 -2.88 -14.51
N GLY A 99 14.99 -3.06 -15.24
CA GLY A 99 15.75 -4.32 -15.22
C GLY A 99 14.86 -5.52 -15.54
N ASN A 100 15.04 -6.62 -14.82
CA ASN A 100 14.24 -7.83 -15.03
C ASN A 100 12.73 -7.65 -14.80
N ALA A 101 12.32 -6.63 -14.03
CA ALA A 101 10.90 -6.33 -13.82
C ALA A 101 10.21 -5.81 -15.08
N GLY A 102 10.97 -5.22 -16.00
CA GLY A 102 10.48 -4.73 -17.29
C GLY A 102 10.47 -5.77 -18.42
N ALA A 103 10.82 -7.03 -18.15
CA ALA A 103 10.80 -8.09 -19.19
C ALA A 103 9.38 -8.42 -19.69
N ARG A 104 8.37 -8.09 -18.91
CA ARG A 104 6.93 -8.20 -19.24
C ARG A 104 6.18 -6.99 -18.74
N VAL A 105 5.10 -6.64 -19.43
CA VAL A 105 4.12 -5.65 -18.96
C VAL A 105 2.74 -6.26 -18.87
N VAL A 106 2.00 -5.89 -17.85
CA VAL A 106 0.58 -6.16 -17.69
C VAL A 106 -0.16 -4.89 -18.04
N ILE A 107 -1.04 -4.97 -19.02
CA ILE A 107 -1.90 -3.86 -19.45
C ILE A 107 -3.32 -4.12 -18.97
N GLU A 108 -3.89 -3.15 -18.24
CA GLU A 108 -5.19 -3.28 -17.58
C GLU A 108 -6.14 -2.16 -17.97
N ASP A 109 -7.44 -2.48 -18.00
CA ASP A 109 -8.46 -1.43 -18.08
C ASP A 109 -8.34 -0.50 -16.86
N CYS A 110 -8.45 0.81 -17.07
CA CYS A 110 -8.34 1.80 -16.03
C CYS A 110 -9.62 1.81 -15.17
N LEU A 111 -9.53 1.25 -13.97
CA LEU A 111 -10.58 1.39 -12.97
C LEU A 111 -10.59 2.83 -12.43
N GLN A 112 -11.77 3.36 -12.22
CA GLN A 112 -11.99 4.69 -11.66
C GLN A 112 -12.84 4.55 -10.41
N ASP A 113 -12.81 5.54 -9.55
CA ASP A 113 -13.56 5.73 -8.31
C ASP A 113 -12.66 5.76 -7.06
N GLU A 114 -13.05 5.20 -5.92
CA GLU A 114 -12.34 5.37 -4.65
C GLU A 114 -11.42 4.18 -4.34
N GLU A 115 -10.13 4.47 -4.16
CA GLU A 115 -9.18 3.46 -3.68
C GLU A 115 -9.27 3.28 -2.17
N ALA A 116 -9.13 2.05 -1.69
CA ALA A 116 -9.00 1.71 -0.28
C ALA A 116 -8.09 0.51 -0.08
N SER A 117 -7.62 0.34 1.16
CA SER A 117 -6.76 -0.78 1.55
C SER A 117 -7.46 -1.65 2.58
N LEU A 118 -7.54 -2.96 2.30
CA LEU A 118 -7.98 -3.97 3.23
C LEU A 118 -6.82 -4.92 3.52
N ILE A 119 -6.36 -4.95 4.77
CA ILE A 119 -5.24 -5.77 5.21
C ILE A 119 -5.77 -6.84 6.16
N ALA A 120 -5.26 -8.05 6.04
CA ALA A 120 -5.59 -9.15 6.94
C ALA A 120 -4.33 -9.91 7.37
N MET A 121 -4.31 -10.37 8.61
CA MET A 121 -3.40 -11.42 9.04
C MET A 121 -3.95 -12.77 8.60
N VAL A 122 -3.10 -13.63 8.06
CA VAL A 122 -3.47 -14.95 7.58
C VAL A 122 -2.45 -15.98 8.11
N ASP A 123 -2.94 -17.13 8.57
CA ASP A 123 -2.11 -18.20 9.13
C ASP A 123 -2.07 -19.49 8.26
N GLY A 124 -2.49 -19.36 7.02
CA GLY A 124 -2.63 -20.45 6.06
C GLY A 124 -4.08 -20.86 5.81
N GLU A 125 -4.94 -20.76 6.81
CA GLU A 125 -6.37 -21.13 6.74
C GLU A 125 -7.27 -20.02 7.27
N ASN A 126 -6.91 -19.47 8.43
CA ASN A 126 -7.70 -18.47 9.13
C ASN A 126 -7.30 -17.08 8.76
N VAL A 127 -8.25 -16.15 8.84
CA VAL A 127 -8.09 -14.76 8.46
C VAL A 127 -8.53 -13.86 9.60
N LEU A 128 -7.64 -13.01 10.09
CA LEU A 128 -7.93 -11.94 11.04
C LEU A 128 -7.84 -10.59 10.32
N PRO A 129 -8.96 -9.95 9.98
CA PRO A 129 -8.94 -8.64 9.32
C PRO A 129 -8.39 -7.55 10.23
N MET A 130 -7.60 -6.66 9.66
CA MET A 130 -7.14 -5.44 10.32
C MET A 130 -8.11 -4.28 10.04
N ALA A 131 -7.91 -3.15 10.73
CA ALA A 131 -8.69 -1.95 10.44
C ALA A 131 -8.46 -1.48 9.00
N THR A 132 -9.53 -1.02 8.34
CA THR A 132 -9.46 -0.48 6.98
C THR A 132 -8.69 0.83 6.94
N SER A 133 -8.13 1.17 5.78
CA SER A 133 -7.41 2.43 5.57
C SER A 133 -7.55 2.91 4.13
N GLN A 134 -7.22 4.17 3.93
CA GLN A 134 -7.18 4.80 2.62
C GLN A 134 -5.93 5.68 2.54
N ASP A 135 -5.12 5.50 1.48
CA ASP A 135 -3.87 6.24 1.28
C ASP A 135 -4.00 7.34 0.22
N HIS A 136 -2.95 8.16 0.10
CA HIS A 136 -2.82 9.24 -0.88
C HIS A 136 -1.52 9.07 -1.64
N LYS A 137 -1.60 8.56 -2.88
CA LYS A 137 -0.42 8.13 -3.65
C LYS A 137 0.31 9.27 -4.38
N ARG A 138 -0.38 10.36 -4.71
CA ARG A 138 0.22 11.47 -5.44
C ARG A 138 0.98 12.41 -4.51
N LEU A 139 2.08 12.99 -5.03
CA LEU A 139 3.00 13.85 -4.28
C LEU A 139 2.35 15.14 -3.79
N LEU A 140 1.53 15.77 -4.61
CA LEU A 140 0.99 17.12 -4.38
C LEU A 140 -0.48 17.08 -3.99
N ASP A 141 -0.93 18.17 -3.39
CA ASP A 141 -2.34 18.39 -3.07
C ASP A 141 -3.25 18.18 -4.30
N GLN A 142 -4.50 17.80 -4.07
CA GLN A 142 -5.52 17.53 -5.10
C GLN A 142 -5.15 16.36 -6.04
N ASP A 143 -4.37 15.41 -5.53
CA ASP A 143 -3.87 14.25 -6.27
C ASP A 143 -3.11 14.63 -7.55
N LEU A 144 -2.32 15.71 -7.48
CA LEU A 144 -1.44 16.16 -8.54
C LEU A 144 0.00 15.64 -8.37
N GLY A 145 0.79 15.79 -9.44
CA GLY A 145 2.21 15.38 -9.46
C GLY A 145 2.39 13.88 -9.66
N PRO A 146 3.62 13.39 -9.50
CA PRO A 146 3.95 11.98 -9.72
C PRO A 146 3.37 11.07 -8.62
N ASN A 147 3.22 9.78 -8.95
CA ASN A 147 2.96 8.73 -7.96
C ASN A 147 4.16 8.58 -7.01
N THR A 148 3.87 8.26 -5.76
CA THR A 148 4.85 8.04 -4.70
C THR A 148 4.57 6.73 -3.98
N GLY A 149 5.32 6.44 -2.92
CA GLY A 149 5.02 5.35 -2.00
C GLY A 149 3.84 5.61 -1.06
N GLY A 150 3.20 6.79 -1.15
CA GLY A 150 2.13 7.27 -0.27
C GLY A 150 2.55 8.49 0.54
N MET A 151 1.74 9.53 0.52
CA MET A 151 1.97 10.82 1.22
C MET A 151 1.16 10.97 2.49
N GLY A 152 0.36 9.98 2.82
CA GLY A 152 -0.44 9.92 4.03
C GLY A 152 -1.58 8.94 3.90
N ALA A 153 -2.15 8.54 5.03
CA ALA A 153 -3.28 7.63 5.09
C ALA A 153 -4.14 7.91 6.33
N TYR A 154 -5.34 7.40 6.31
CA TYR A 154 -6.22 7.44 7.48
C TYR A 154 -6.93 6.09 7.68
N SER A 155 -7.33 5.85 8.92
CA SER A 155 -8.04 4.64 9.36
C SER A 155 -9.11 5.02 10.40
N PRO A 156 -10.35 4.50 10.30
CA PRO A 156 -10.86 3.62 9.24
C PRO A 156 -11.10 4.37 7.92
N ALA A 157 -11.33 3.62 6.84
CA ALA A 157 -11.72 4.17 5.55
C ALA A 157 -13.25 4.22 5.43
N PRO A 158 -13.90 5.39 5.38
CA PRO A 158 -15.36 5.48 5.31
C PRO A 158 -15.97 4.86 4.05
N VAL A 159 -15.23 4.86 2.95
CA VAL A 159 -15.67 4.23 1.68
C VAL A 159 -15.84 2.72 1.81
N VAL A 160 -15.13 2.08 2.75
CA VAL A 160 -15.30 0.65 3.07
C VAL A 160 -16.48 0.51 4.04
N THR A 161 -17.68 0.66 3.52
CA THR A 161 -18.92 0.42 4.27
C THR A 161 -19.02 -1.04 4.72
N PRO A 162 -19.90 -1.40 5.65
CA PRO A 162 -20.10 -2.81 6.04
C PRO A 162 -20.37 -3.74 4.85
N SER A 163 -21.15 -3.29 3.86
CA SER A 163 -21.45 -4.07 2.66
C SER A 163 -20.21 -4.25 1.77
N VAL A 164 -19.42 -3.19 1.56
CA VAL A 164 -18.15 -3.25 0.81
C VAL A 164 -17.17 -4.16 1.51
N TYR A 165 -17.06 -4.06 2.84
CA TYR A 165 -16.21 -4.92 3.64
C TYR A 165 -16.58 -6.40 3.50
N GLU A 166 -17.88 -6.73 3.65
CA GLU A 166 -18.36 -8.10 3.49
C GLU A 166 -18.06 -8.65 2.10
N ARG A 167 -18.28 -7.86 1.04
CA ARG A 167 -17.94 -8.23 -0.32
C ARG A 167 -16.44 -8.43 -0.51
N ALA A 168 -15.61 -7.51 -0.05
CA ALA A 168 -14.15 -7.62 -0.17
C ALA A 168 -13.62 -8.87 0.56
N MET A 169 -14.17 -9.20 1.72
CA MET A 169 -13.83 -10.44 2.41
C MET A 169 -14.26 -11.67 1.62
N ASN A 170 -15.51 -11.73 1.16
CA ASN A 170 -16.07 -12.93 0.53
C ASN A 170 -15.63 -13.12 -0.93
N GLU A 171 -15.42 -12.03 -1.68
CA GLU A 171 -15.10 -12.07 -3.11
C GLU A 171 -13.59 -11.96 -3.38
N ILE A 172 -12.78 -11.45 -2.43
CA ILE A 172 -11.35 -11.19 -2.64
C ILE A 172 -10.48 -11.92 -1.61
N ILE A 173 -10.57 -11.58 -0.32
CA ILE A 173 -9.63 -12.09 0.70
C ILE A 173 -9.77 -13.61 0.89
N LEU A 174 -10.97 -14.09 1.20
CA LEU A 174 -11.20 -15.52 1.44
C LEU A 174 -10.94 -16.39 0.20
N PRO A 175 -11.34 -15.99 -1.04
CA PRO A 175 -10.95 -16.73 -2.24
C PRO A 175 -9.44 -16.75 -2.47
N THR A 176 -8.71 -15.67 -2.15
CA THR A 176 -7.24 -15.64 -2.23
C THR A 176 -6.61 -16.66 -1.28
N VAL A 177 -7.01 -16.67 -0.03
CA VAL A 177 -6.48 -17.61 0.98
C VAL A 177 -6.78 -19.06 0.60
N ARG A 178 -8.02 -19.36 0.23
CA ARG A 178 -8.45 -20.70 -0.21
C ARG A 178 -7.75 -21.12 -1.50
N GLY A 179 -7.56 -20.20 -2.45
CA GLY A 179 -6.85 -20.44 -3.70
C GLY A 179 -5.39 -20.81 -3.45
N MET A 180 -4.68 -20.08 -2.60
CA MET A 180 -3.30 -20.39 -2.23
C MET A 180 -3.18 -21.75 -1.52
N GLN A 181 -4.14 -22.10 -0.67
CA GLN A 181 -4.23 -23.41 -0.05
C GLN A 181 -4.45 -24.52 -1.09
N ALA A 182 -5.33 -24.30 -2.07
CA ALA A 182 -5.60 -25.23 -3.15
C ALA A 182 -4.40 -25.45 -4.10
N GLU A 183 -3.53 -24.42 -4.25
CA GLU A 183 -2.25 -24.54 -4.96
C GLU A 183 -1.19 -25.35 -4.16
N GLY A 184 -1.48 -25.74 -2.91
CA GLY A 184 -0.52 -26.39 -2.02
C GLY A 184 0.49 -25.44 -1.38
N HIS A 185 0.26 -24.13 -1.46
CA HIS A 185 1.11 -23.06 -0.94
C HIS A 185 0.33 -22.10 -0.04
N PRO A 186 -0.19 -22.56 1.12
CA PRO A 186 -1.02 -21.75 1.99
C PRO A 186 -0.31 -20.45 2.36
N PHE A 187 -1.05 -19.33 2.26
CA PHE A 187 -0.54 -18.01 2.58
C PHE A 187 -0.47 -17.82 4.10
N SER A 188 0.66 -17.37 4.62
CA SER A 188 0.82 -16.94 6.00
C SER A 188 1.51 -15.58 6.01
N GLY A 189 1.03 -14.63 6.81
CA GLY A 189 1.56 -13.29 6.84
C GLY A 189 0.47 -12.21 6.72
N PHE A 190 0.88 -10.99 6.42
CA PHE A 190 -0.05 -9.91 6.11
C PHE A 190 -0.41 -9.94 4.62
N LEU A 191 -1.67 -10.17 4.32
CA LEU A 191 -2.24 -10.05 2.99
C LEU A 191 -2.90 -8.68 2.87
N TYR A 192 -2.35 -7.82 2.05
CA TYR A 192 -2.91 -6.52 1.71
C TYR A 192 -3.59 -6.62 0.35
N ALA A 193 -4.86 -6.26 0.29
CA ALA A 193 -5.60 -6.05 -0.95
C ALA A 193 -5.81 -4.55 -1.18
N GLY A 194 -5.20 -4.01 -2.25
CA GLY A 194 -5.54 -2.70 -2.79
C GLY A 194 -6.83 -2.81 -3.57
N LEU A 195 -7.82 -2.02 -3.20
CA LEU A 195 -9.17 -2.09 -3.75
C LEU A 195 -9.51 -0.82 -4.52
N MET A 196 -10.17 -0.96 -5.66
CA MET A 196 -10.97 0.08 -6.28
C MET A 196 -12.43 -0.23 -5.98
N ILE A 197 -13.16 0.71 -5.41
CA ILE A 197 -14.56 0.56 -5.02
C ILE A 197 -15.37 1.45 -5.95
N ASP A 198 -16.20 0.83 -6.78
CA ASP A 198 -17.01 1.57 -7.73
C ASP A 198 -18.20 2.30 -7.06
N SER A 199 -18.89 3.13 -7.82
CA SER A 199 -20.03 3.92 -7.35
C SER A 199 -21.22 3.07 -6.83
N GLN A 200 -21.21 1.75 -7.09
CA GLN A 200 -22.22 0.80 -6.60
C GLN A 200 -21.72 -0.02 -5.40
N GLY A 201 -20.52 0.28 -4.89
CA GLY A 201 -19.88 -0.42 -3.78
C GLY A 201 -19.33 -1.80 -4.17
N ALA A 202 -19.01 -2.02 -5.45
CA ALA A 202 -18.34 -3.24 -5.87
C ALA A 202 -16.81 -3.09 -5.71
N PRO A 203 -16.15 -3.94 -4.93
CA PRO A 203 -14.69 -3.90 -4.81
C PRO A 203 -14.01 -4.69 -5.93
N TYR A 204 -13.00 -4.09 -6.54
CA TYR A 204 -12.11 -4.72 -7.50
C TYR A 204 -10.69 -4.68 -6.98
N THR A 205 -9.94 -5.77 -7.12
CA THR A 205 -8.54 -5.83 -6.70
C THR A 205 -7.66 -5.07 -7.70
N ILE A 206 -6.93 -4.07 -7.20
CA ILE A 206 -5.90 -3.35 -7.97
C ILE A 206 -4.59 -4.14 -7.94
N GLU A 207 -4.20 -4.57 -6.74
CA GLU A 207 -2.98 -5.34 -6.48
C GLU A 207 -3.07 -6.03 -5.13
N PHE A 208 -2.22 -7.06 -4.94
CA PHE A 208 -1.91 -7.61 -3.62
C PHE A 208 -0.52 -7.14 -3.17
N ASN A 209 -0.36 -6.97 -1.86
CA ASN A 209 0.94 -6.90 -1.22
C ASN A 209 1.02 -7.94 -0.10
N CYS A 210 2.22 -8.50 0.10
CA CYS A 210 2.46 -9.58 1.07
C CYS A 210 3.08 -9.05 2.37
N ARG A 211 2.72 -7.85 2.75
CA ARG A 211 3.20 -7.09 3.90
C ARG A 211 2.18 -6.01 4.26
N PHE A 212 2.40 -5.40 5.41
CA PHE A 212 1.63 -4.21 5.80
C PHE A 212 1.87 -3.05 4.80
N GLY A 213 0.87 -2.18 4.65
CA GLY A 213 0.98 -0.97 3.82
C GLY A 213 1.87 0.10 4.46
N ASP A 214 2.45 0.95 3.66
CA ASP A 214 3.20 2.13 4.10
C ASP A 214 2.83 3.30 3.19
N PRO A 215 2.01 4.28 3.66
CA PRO A 215 1.90 4.73 5.06
C PRO A 215 0.67 4.26 5.86
N GLU A 216 0.00 3.18 5.50
CA GLU A 216 -1.21 2.71 6.20
C GLU A 216 -0.91 2.12 7.58
N THR A 217 0.27 1.51 7.77
CA THR A 217 0.67 0.88 9.04
C THR A 217 0.56 1.85 10.21
N GLN A 218 1.06 3.06 10.07
CA GLN A 218 1.17 4.01 11.16
C GLN A 218 -0.21 4.40 11.73
N PRO A 219 -1.20 4.83 10.92
CA PRO A 219 -2.54 5.13 11.43
C PRO A 219 -3.28 3.88 11.91
N ILE A 220 -3.11 2.71 11.27
CA ILE A 220 -3.74 1.46 11.71
C ILE A 220 -3.20 1.06 13.08
N MET A 221 -1.87 1.02 13.27
CA MET A 221 -1.24 0.64 14.54
C MET A 221 -1.57 1.63 15.67
N ARG A 222 -1.79 2.91 15.36
CA ARG A 222 -2.22 3.89 16.36
C ARG A 222 -3.63 3.63 16.92
N ARG A 223 -4.42 2.85 16.21
CA ARG A 223 -5.77 2.43 16.63
C ARG A 223 -5.79 1.04 17.26
N LEU A 224 -4.75 0.24 17.09
CA LEU A 224 -4.71 -1.12 17.63
C LEU A 224 -4.55 -1.07 19.16
N GLU A 225 -5.48 -1.67 19.90
CA GLU A 225 -5.42 -1.86 21.35
C GLU A 225 -4.85 -3.22 21.75
N SER A 226 -5.07 -4.24 20.89
CA SER A 226 -4.46 -5.55 21.11
C SER A 226 -2.95 -5.50 21.01
N ASP A 227 -2.26 -6.34 21.78
CA ASP A 227 -0.80 -6.50 21.64
C ASP A 227 -0.50 -7.19 20.29
N LEU A 228 0.22 -6.50 19.41
CA LEU A 228 0.60 -7.01 18.11
C LEU A 228 1.46 -8.28 18.20
N ALA A 229 2.30 -8.40 19.24
CA ALA A 229 3.13 -9.59 19.44
C ALA A 229 2.25 -10.83 19.71
N ASP A 230 1.19 -10.69 20.52
CA ASP A 230 0.22 -11.78 20.79
C ASP A 230 -0.52 -12.19 19.50
N LEU A 231 -0.91 -11.23 18.67
CA LEU A 231 -1.53 -11.50 17.37
C LEU A 231 -0.57 -12.25 16.42
N LEU A 232 0.69 -11.83 16.37
CA LEU A 232 1.73 -12.49 15.56
C LEU A 232 2.02 -13.91 16.07
N GLU A 233 2.09 -14.10 17.40
CA GLU A 233 2.24 -15.42 18.01
C GLU A 233 1.09 -16.36 17.65
N ALA A 234 -0.16 -15.87 17.70
CA ALA A 234 -1.33 -16.61 17.28
C ALA A 234 -1.26 -16.99 15.79
N GLY A 235 -0.86 -16.04 14.92
CA GLY A 235 -0.68 -16.28 13.49
C GLY A 235 0.41 -17.32 13.17
N ILE A 236 1.54 -17.27 13.89
CA ILE A 236 2.60 -18.27 13.75
C ILE A 236 2.13 -19.66 14.23
N ALA A 237 1.28 -19.69 15.24
CA ALA A 237 0.74 -20.93 15.82
C ALA A 237 -0.44 -21.53 15.02
N GLY A 238 -0.93 -20.85 13.96
CA GLY A 238 -2.13 -21.29 13.21
C GLY A 238 -3.42 -21.22 14.02
N LYS A 239 -3.58 -20.17 14.84
CA LYS A 239 -4.69 -20.00 15.80
C LYS A 239 -5.42 -18.67 15.67
N LEU A 240 -5.44 -18.08 14.47
CA LEU A 240 -6.15 -16.82 14.25
C LEU A 240 -7.69 -16.95 14.33
N ASP A 241 -8.24 -18.15 14.20
CA ASP A 241 -9.68 -18.42 14.31
C ASP A 241 -10.28 -18.12 15.70
N GLY A 242 -9.43 -18.12 16.74
CA GLY A 242 -9.83 -17.80 18.11
C GLY A 242 -9.48 -16.39 18.57
N VAL A 243 -9.07 -15.51 17.66
CA VAL A 243 -8.53 -14.21 18.01
C VAL A 243 -9.35 -13.07 17.39
N GLU A 244 -9.63 -12.05 18.21
CA GLU A 244 -10.20 -10.78 17.75
C GLU A 244 -9.21 -9.65 18.04
N ALA A 245 -8.94 -8.83 17.03
CA ALA A 245 -8.18 -7.61 17.22
C ALA A 245 -9.09 -6.50 17.79
N GLN A 246 -8.67 -5.89 18.91
CA GLN A 246 -9.39 -4.78 19.55
C GLN A 246 -8.86 -3.45 19.00
N TRP A 247 -9.79 -2.53 18.76
CA TRP A 247 -9.50 -1.27 18.11
C TRP A 247 -10.05 -0.08 18.86
N LEU A 248 -9.26 0.98 18.99
CA LEU A 248 -9.77 2.29 19.43
C LEU A 248 -10.91 2.73 18.48
N PRO A 249 -12.01 3.27 19.02
CA PRO A 249 -13.11 3.80 18.20
C PRO A 249 -12.70 5.05 17.44
N GLN A 250 -11.63 5.70 17.85
CA GLN A 250 -11.11 6.93 17.26
C GLN A 250 -10.59 6.72 15.83
N THR A 251 -10.61 7.79 15.06
CA THR A 251 -9.96 7.89 13.75
C THR A 251 -8.48 8.25 13.93
N ALA A 252 -7.63 7.71 13.08
CA ALA A 252 -6.22 8.08 12.95
C ALA A 252 -5.96 8.67 11.57
N VAL A 253 -5.24 9.79 11.51
CA VAL A 253 -4.75 10.41 10.27
C VAL A 253 -3.25 10.53 10.34
N GLY A 254 -2.53 9.92 9.40
CA GLY A 254 -1.09 9.98 9.25
C GLY A 254 -0.68 10.83 8.05
N VAL A 255 0.20 11.79 8.27
CA VAL A 255 0.75 12.66 7.23
C VAL A 255 2.24 12.38 7.07
N VAL A 256 2.66 12.06 5.85
CA VAL A 256 4.06 11.80 5.52
C VAL A 256 4.81 13.10 5.25
N LEU A 257 6.00 13.23 5.85
CA LEU A 257 6.96 14.27 5.55
C LEU A 257 8.07 13.66 4.70
N ALA A 258 8.25 14.19 3.50
CA ALA A 258 9.24 13.73 2.53
C ALA A 258 10.39 14.72 2.36
N ALA A 259 11.56 14.22 2.00
CA ALA A 259 12.75 15.02 1.75
C ALA A 259 12.62 15.80 0.43
N ALA A 260 13.39 16.90 0.31
CA ALA A 260 13.52 17.61 -0.95
C ALA A 260 13.96 16.67 -2.08
N GLY A 261 13.32 16.80 -3.25
CA GLY A 261 13.61 15.97 -4.42
C GLY A 261 12.93 14.57 -4.43
N TYR A 262 12.17 14.22 -3.41
CA TYR A 262 11.33 13.02 -3.43
C TYR A 262 10.22 13.16 -4.48
N PRO A 263 9.86 12.12 -5.27
CA PRO A 263 10.29 10.72 -5.21
C PRO A 263 11.55 10.38 -6.02
N ASP A 264 12.09 11.28 -6.80
CA ASP A 264 13.16 10.98 -7.77
C ASP A 264 14.56 10.91 -7.11
N THR A 265 15.03 12.02 -6.57
CA THR A 265 16.37 12.17 -5.98
C THR A 265 16.30 12.81 -4.60
N PRO A 266 15.84 12.08 -3.58
CA PRO A 266 15.68 12.65 -2.24
C PRO A 266 17.01 13.06 -1.63
N ARG A 267 17.04 14.31 -1.13
CA ARG A 267 18.21 14.84 -0.41
C ARG A 267 18.29 14.22 0.97
N LYS A 268 19.52 13.94 1.40
CA LYS A 268 19.82 13.35 2.71
C LYS A 268 20.71 14.29 3.55
N GLY A 269 20.68 14.11 4.86
CA GLY A 269 21.58 14.80 5.81
C GLY A 269 21.02 16.11 6.37
N ASP A 270 19.80 16.48 6.08
CA ASP A 270 19.16 17.65 6.68
C ASP A 270 18.78 17.36 8.13
N ILE A 271 19.13 18.27 9.05
CA ILE A 271 18.83 18.13 10.48
C ILE A 271 17.32 18.29 10.70
N ILE A 272 16.73 17.36 11.44
CA ILE A 272 15.33 17.36 11.81
C ILE A 272 15.20 17.93 13.24
N SER A 273 14.32 18.91 13.42
CA SER A 273 14.02 19.52 14.72
C SER A 273 12.54 19.42 15.07
N GLY A 274 12.20 19.62 16.34
CA GLY A 274 10.82 19.69 16.84
C GLY A 274 10.13 18.33 17.00
N LEU A 275 10.90 17.23 17.04
CA LEU A 275 10.36 15.86 17.14
C LEU A 275 9.68 15.62 18.51
N ASP A 276 10.30 16.03 19.60
CA ASP A 276 9.77 15.82 20.97
C ASP A 276 8.48 16.61 21.18
N GLU A 277 8.43 17.86 20.70
CA GLU A 277 7.23 18.70 20.78
C GLU A 277 6.08 18.16 19.91
N ALA A 278 6.40 17.61 18.74
CA ALA A 278 5.42 16.97 17.87
C ALA A 278 4.87 15.69 18.51
N ASP A 279 5.71 14.86 19.11
CA ASP A 279 5.32 13.57 19.72
C ASP A 279 4.44 13.75 20.98
N GLN A 280 4.43 14.95 21.60
CA GLN A 280 3.50 15.30 22.68
C GLN A 280 2.08 15.57 22.18
N ILE A 281 1.91 15.96 20.92
CA ILE A 281 0.62 16.32 20.33
C ILE A 281 0.03 15.14 19.55
N GLY A 282 0.84 14.54 18.70
CA GLY A 282 0.54 13.35 17.90
C GLY A 282 1.71 12.38 17.98
N LYS A 283 1.61 11.21 17.35
CA LYS A 283 2.72 10.25 17.33
C LYS A 283 3.61 10.48 16.11
N VAL A 284 4.92 10.60 16.33
CA VAL A 284 5.91 10.70 15.25
C VAL A 284 6.54 9.33 15.01
N PHE A 285 6.43 8.84 13.79
CA PHE A 285 7.08 7.61 13.34
C PHE A 285 8.26 7.94 12.43
N HIS A 286 9.42 7.37 12.76
CA HIS A 286 10.60 7.47 11.93
C HIS A 286 10.54 6.50 10.75
N ALA A 287 10.91 6.97 9.55
CA ALA A 287 11.08 6.17 8.35
C ALA A 287 12.52 6.35 7.83
N GLY A 288 12.74 7.19 6.83
CA GLY A 288 14.07 7.47 6.29
C GLY A 288 14.84 8.46 7.15
N THR A 289 15.23 8.08 8.35
CA THR A 289 16.04 8.89 9.26
C THR A 289 17.31 8.16 9.68
N SER A 290 18.31 8.92 10.13
CA SER A 290 19.54 8.41 10.78
C SER A 290 19.96 9.35 11.91
N ALA A 291 20.79 8.87 12.83
CA ALA A 291 21.44 9.72 13.83
C ALA A 291 22.90 9.97 13.42
N ASP A 292 23.40 11.18 13.67
CA ASP A 292 24.82 11.50 13.55
C ASP A 292 25.61 11.21 14.84
N ALA A 293 26.90 11.54 14.84
CA ALA A 293 27.78 11.29 15.99
C ALA A 293 27.42 12.14 17.22
N GLU A 294 26.73 13.27 17.02
CA GLU A 294 26.24 14.16 18.06
C GLU A 294 24.83 13.80 18.54
N GLY A 295 24.22 12.73 17.98
CA GLY A 295 22.87 12.26 18.32
C GLY A 295 21.74 13.07 17.67
N ARG A 296 22.06 13.96 16.71
CA ARG A 296 21.04 14.70 15.97
C ARG A 296 20.38 13.79 14.94
N ILE A 297 19.08 13.92 14.78
CA ILE A 297 18.33 13.15 13.79
C ILE A 297 18.38 13.87 12.42
N LEU A 298 18.71 13.10 11.38
CA LEU A 298 18.89 13.58 10.02
C LEU A 298 17.98 12.86 9.05
N THR A 299 17.63 13.52 7.93
CA THR A 299 16.97 12.86 6.80
C THR A 299 17.93 11.85 6.15
N ASN A 300 17.45 10.63 5.88
CA ASN A 300 18.23 9.57 5.24
C ASN A 300 17.38 8.70 4.28
N GLY A 301 16.29 9.26 3.76
CA GLY A 301 15.42 8.58 2.81
C GLY A 301 14.47 9.54 2.12
N GLY A 302 13.64 9.03 1.22
CA GLY A 302 12.65 9.85 0.51
C GLY A 302 11.50 10.24 1.43
N ARG A 303 10.78 9.26 1.98
CA ARG A 303 9.81 9.50 3.06
C ARG A 303 10.56 9.43 4.38
N VAL A 304 10.51 10.51 5.14
CA VAL A 304 11.39 10.76 6.30
C VAL A 304 10.68 10.42 7.60
N LEU A 305 9.46 10.95 7.76
CA LEU A 305 8.63 10.77 8.95
C LEU A 305 7.17 10.55 8.55
N CYS A 306 6.39 9.94 9.44
CA CYS A 306 4.94 9.98 9.41
C CYS A 306 4.41 10.50 10.75
N VAL A 307 3.64 11.59 10.73
CA VAL A 307 3.03 12.19 11.93
C VAL A 307 1.57 11.78 11.99
N VAL A 308 1.17 11.13 13.08
CA VAL A 308 -0.18 10.57 13.24
C VAL A 308 -0.93 11.28 14.36
N GLY A 309 -2.10 11.83 14.02
CA GLY A 309 -3.09 12.35 14.97
C GLY A 309 -4.24 11.36 15.20
N LEU A 310 -4.71 11.25 16.44
CA LEU A 310 -5.95 10.57 16.81
C LEU A 310 -7.03 11.57 17.15
N GLY A 311 -8.27 11.32 16.72
CA GLY A 311 -9.43 12.17 17.03
C GLY A 311 -10.73 11.38 17.03
N ASP A 312 -11.78 11.93 17.59
CA ASP A 312 -13.08 11.26 17.66
C ASP A 312 -13.74 11.17 16.28
N ASP A 313 -13.30 11.99 15.35
CA ASP A 313 -13.66 11.95 13.94
C ASP A 313 -12.45 12.29 13.04
N VAL A 314 -12.65 12.21 11.73
CA VAL A 314 -11.57 12.46 10.73
C VAL A 314 -11.05 13.89 10.83
N ALA A 315 -11.94 14.88 11.05
CA ALA A 315 -11.54 16.29 11.11
C ALA A 315 -10.68 16.57 12.34
N ALA A 316 -11.05 16.04 13.50
CA ALA A 316 -10.28 16.16 14.74
C ALA A 316 -8.92 15.46 14.64
N ALA A 317 -8.89 14.24 14.08
CA ALA A 317 -7.66 13.49 13.84
C ALA A 317 -6.71 14.24 12.88
N LYS A 318 -7.24 14.76 11.77
CA LYS A 318 -6.51 15.60 10.82
C LYS A 318 -5.94 16.85 11.49
N ALA A 319 -6.77 17.60 12.21
CA ALA A 319 -6.33 18.83 12.89
C ALA A 319 -5.15 18.55 13.83
N LYS A 320 -5.23 17.44 14.58
CA LYS A 320 -4.17 17.02 15.52
C LYS A 320 -2.89 16.60 14.79
N ALA A 321 -3.00 15.84 13.68
CA ALA A 321 -1.84 15.46 12.87
C ALA A 321 -1.10 16.69 12.34
N TYR A 322 -1.81 17.67 11.77
CA TYR A 322 -1.20 18.90 11.25
C TYR A 322 -0.71 19.84 12.34
N GLN A 323 -1.33 19.87 13.53
CA GLN A 323 -0.82 20.59 14.68
C GLN A 323 0.55 20.04 15.13
N ALA A 324 0.67 18.73 15.21
CA ALA A 324 1.93 18.04 15.54
C ALA A 324 2.98 18.25 14.43
N LEU A 325 2.59 18.06 13.16
CA LEU A 325 3.46 18.30 12.01
C LEU A 325 4.04 19.71 12.00
N GLY A 326 3.25 20.73 12.39
CA GLY A 326 3.70 22.11 12.46
C GLY A 326 4.84 22.39 13.44
N LYS A 327 5.21 21.42 14.29
CA LYS A 327 6.39 21.48 15.17
C LYS A 327 7.65 20.96 14.50
N VAL A 328 7.51 20.07 13.54
CA VAL A 328 8.65 19.42 12.84
C VAL A 328 9.18 20.33 11.76
N HIS A 329 10.50 20.43 11.67
CA HIS A 329 11.16 21.15 10.57
C HIS A 329 12.44 20.46 10.12
N PHE A 330 12.64 20.42 8.82
CA PHE A 330 13.91 20.18 8.14
C PHE A 330 13.89 20.89 6.78
N ASP A 331 15.06 21.17 6.23
CA ASP A 331 15.18 21.98 5.02
C ASP A 331 14.59 21.26 3.80
N GLY A 332 13.77 21.97 3.02
CA GLY A 332 13.10 21.45 1.83
C GLY A 332 12.05 20.37 2.10
N MET A 333 11.49 20.30 3.32
CA MET A 333 10.42 19.39 3.70
C MET A 333 9.21 19.52 2.78
N GLN A 334 8.73 18.36 2.29
CA GLN A 334 7.54 18.25 1.45
C GLN A 334 6.46 17.45 2.18
N TYR A 335 5.22 17.87 2.13
CA TYR A 335 4.04 17.14 2.62
C TYR A 335 2.77 17.67 1.97
N ARG A 336 1.73 16.86 1.95
CA ARG A 336 0.39 17.27 1.48
C ARG A 336 -0.39 17.94 2.62
N ARG A 337 -1.26 18.89 2.26
CA ARG A 337 -2.14 19.61 3.20
C ARG A 337 -3.57 19.08 3.20
N ASP A 338 -3.92 18.25 2.23
CA ASP A 338 -5.27 17.74 1.96
C ASP A 338 -5.47 16.29 2.37
N ILE A 339 -4.53 15.69 3.14
CA ILE A 339 -4.69 14.31 3.63
C ILE A 339 -6.00 14.20 4.41
N ALA A 340 -6.80 13.19 4.09
CA ALA A 340 -8.12 12.90 4.65
C ALA A 340 -9.26 13.89 4.28
N ASP A 341 -9.04 14.88 3.40
CA ASP A 341 -10.09 15.77 2.95
C ASP A 341 -11.26 15.05 2.26
N LYS A 342 -10.98 13.97 1.56
CA LYS A 342 -11.99 13.13 0.92
C LYS A 342 -12.98 12.57 1.95
N ALA A 343 -12.47 12.07 3.07
CA ALA A 343 -13.29 11.49 4.13
C ALA A 343 -14.10 12.50 4.95
N ILE A 344 -13.73 13.79 4.91
CA ILE A 344 -14.48 14.87 5.58
C ILE A 344 -15.64 15.35 4.69
N LYS A 345 -15.53 15.22 3.38
CA LYS A 345 -16.54 15.66 2.40
C LYS A 345 -17.58 14.57 2.08
N ALA A 346 -17.30 13.34 2.45
CA ALA A 346 -18.20 12.21 2.29
C ALA A 346 -19.19 12.14 3.46
#